data_968d466757bc87c15a69deeb213621ae
#
_entry.id   968d466757bc87c15a69deeb213621ae
#
_cell.length_a   1.000
_cell.length_b   1.000
_cell.length_c   1.000
_cell.angle_alpha   90.00
_cell.angle_beta   90.00
_cell.angle_gamma   90.00
#
_symmetry.space_group_name_H-M   'P 1'
#
loop_
_entity.id
_entity.type
_entity.pdbx_description
1 polymer ?
#
loop_
_entity_poly.entity_id
_entity_poly.type
_entity_poly.pdbx_seq_one_letter_code
_entity_poly.pdbx_strand_id
1 'polypeptide(L)'
;METRQDYQKTIDLDAVLRGKMGKKARWIPRPAVSWLKKTIHQDEVNDFLWESRELTGTPWLKACVEYLQMTLEVEGIENLPPKDDGRLYTFVSNHPLGGIDGVALGSIIGEHYDGNFRYLVNDLLMNLPGLAPLCIPINKTGKQSRDFPAMVEAGFNSDHHMLMFPAGLCSRKGSDGQICDLEWKKTFITKSVEAQRDVVPIHFGGQNSEKFYNIANWCKRLNLKFNVAMLFLVDEMYKNVGKTFRVAIGKPIPWQTFDKSKSPAQWAQWVKQQAYSL
;
A
#
# COMPACT_ATOMS: atom_id res chain seq x y z
N MET A 1 4.86 26.10 -19.80
CA MET A 1 4.11 25.72 -18.57
C MET A 1 2.77 25.17 -19.02
N GLU A 2 2.50 23.92 -18.71
CA GLU A 2 1.20 23.30 -18.97
C GLU A 2 0.13 23.99 -18.13
N THR A 3 -0.97 24.41 -18.76
CA THR A 3 -2.06 25.06 -18.01
C THR A 3 -3.01 24.00 -17.47
N ARG A 4 -3.78 24.30 -16.44
CA ARG A 4 -4.79 23.37 -15.88
C ARG A 4 -5.82 22.95 -16.93
N GLN A 5 -6.02 23.71 -17.98
CA GLN A 5 -6.91 23.39 -19.10
C GLN A 5 -6.34 22.30 -20.00
N ASP A 6 -5.00 22.19 -20.09
CA ASP A 6 -4.29 21.21 -20.90
C ASP A 6 -4.02 19.90 -20.14
N TYR A 7 -4.25 19.90 -18.82
CA TYR A 7 -3.99 18.73 -17.96
C TYR A 7 -4.96 17.60 -18.25
N GLN A 8 -4.41 16.51 -18.77
CA GLN A 8 -5.17 15.28 -18.92
C GLN A 8 -5.39 14.64 -17.55
N LYS A 9 -6.65 14.45 -17.13
CA LYS A 9 -6.98 13.81 -15.86
C LYS A 9 -6.27 12.47 -15.72
N THR A 10 -5.50 12.31 -14.66
CA THR A 10 -4.80 11.05 -14.35
C THR A 10 -5.83 9.95 -14.03
N ILE A 11 -6.89 10.30 -13.30
CA ILE A 11 -8.01 9.41 -13.00
C ILE A 11 -9.23 9.86 -13.80
N ASP A 12 -9.55 9.13 -14.87
CA ASP A 12 -10.73 9.33 -15.69
C ASP A 12 -11.56 8.05 -15.74
N LEU A 13 -12.62 8.00 -14.93
CA LEU A 13 -13.54 6.87 -14.88
C LEU A 13 -14.22 6.60 -16.22
N ASP A 14 -14.58 7.65 -16.97
CA ASP A 14 -15.22 7.48 -18.28
C ASP A 14 -14.26 6.82 -19.26
N ALA A 15 -12.98 7.22 -19.26
CA ALA A 15 -11.95 6.60 -20.09
C ALA A 15 -11.73 5.13 -19.69
N VAL A 16 -11.67 4.82 -18.40
CA VAL A 16 -11.54 3.44 -17.88
C VAL A 16 -12.74 2.58 -18.28
N LEU A 17 -13.96 3.10 -18.14
CA LEU A 17 -15.17 2.38 -18.53
C LEU A 17 -15.21 2.14 -20.04
N ARG A 18 -14.87 3.14 -20.85
CA ARG A 18 -14.78 3.00 -22.32
C ARG A 18 -13.74 1.95 -22.71
N GLY A 19 -12.57 1.99 -22.09
CA GLY A 19 -11.49 1.02 -22.36
C GLY A 19 -11.87 -0.42 -22.04
N LYS A 20 -12.52 -0.64 -20.88
CA LYS A 20 -12.89 -2.00 -20.42
C LYS A 20 -14.16 -2.55 -21.08
N MET A 21 -15.15 -1.71 -21.33
CA MET A 21 -16.48 -2.14 -21.80
C MET A 21 -16.76 -1.76 -23.27
N GLY A 22 -15.89 -0.97 -23.89
CA GLY A 22 -16.06 -0.50 -25.26
C GLY A 22 -17.41 0.21 -25.42
N LYS A 23 -18.15 -0.11 -26.51
CA LYS A 23 -19.45 0.49 -26.80
C LYS A 23 -20.51 0.24 -25.71
N LYS A 24 -20.34 -0.77 -24.85
CA LYS A 24 -21.30 -1.08 -23.76
C LYS A 24 -21.23 -0.05 -22.63
N ALA A 25 -20.13 0.70 -22.48
CA ALA A 25 -20.02 1.74 -21.44
C ALA A 25 -21.15 2.78 -21.51
N ARG A 26 -21.66 3.08 -22.72
CA ARG A 26 -22.79 4.03 -22.92
C ARG A 26 -24.12 3.59 -22.31
N TRP A 27 -24.27 2.29 -21.98
CA TRP A 27 -25.46 1.73 -21.38
C TRP A 27 -25.51 1.88 -19.86
N ILE A 28 -24.39 2.29 -19.24
CA ILE A 28 -24.35 2.52 -17.81
C ILE A 28 -25.14 3.81 -17.51
N PRO A 29 -26.11 3.76 -16.60
CA PRO A 29 -26.90 4.95 -16.26
C PRO A 29 -26.00 6.08 -15.75
N ARG A 30 -26.19 7.30 -16.26
CA ARG A 30 -25.43 8.48 -15.82
C ARG A 30 -25.40 8.70 -14.31
N PRO A 31 -26.51 8.50 -13.56
CA PRO A 31 -26.48 8.60 -12.10
C PRO A 31 -25.52 7.62 -11.44
N ALA A 32 -25.39 6.39 -11.97
CA ALA A 32 -24.46 5.39 -11.45
C ALA A 32 -23.00 5.79 -11.69
N VAL A 33 -22.69 6.33 -12.87
CA VAL A 33 -21.35 6.86 -13.18
C VAL A 33 -21.02 8.05 -12.28
N SER A 34 -21.97 8.99 -12.10
CA SER A 34 -21.78 10.15 -11.22
C SER A 34 -21.57 9.73 -9.76
N TRP A 35 -22.36 8.77 -9.28
CA TRP A 35 -22.18 8.21 -7.95
C TRP A 35 -20.79 7.56 -7.78
N LEU A 36 -20.35 6.80 -8.77
CA LEU A 36 -19.03 6.14 -8.72
C LEU A 36 -17.89 7.17 -8.73
N LYS A 37 -17.99 8.24 -9.56
CA LYS A 37 -17.01 9.34 -9.56
C LYS A 37 -16.90 9.99 -8.18
N LYS A 38 -18.03 10.24 -7.53
CA LYS A 38 -18.05 10.78 -6.16
C LYS A 38 -17.44 9.81 -5.15
N THR A 39 -17.72 8.51 -5.27
CA THR A 39 -17.17 7.48 -4.36
C THR A 39 -15.65 7.34 -4.48
N ILE A 40 -15.09 7.52 -5.68
CA ILE A 40 -13.63 7.51 -5.88
C ILE A 40 -13.01 8.90 -5.74
N HIS A 41 -13.77 9.92 -5.36
CA HIS A 41 -13.32 11.31 -5.21
C HIS A 41 -12.49 11.78 -6.42
N GLN A 42 -13.03 11.49 -7.64
CA GLN A 42 -12.27 11.65 -8.88
C GLN A 42 -11.72 13.06 -9.06
N ASP A 43 -12.52 14.09 -8.79
CA ASP A 43 -12.13 15.47 -9.03
C ASP A 43 -11.14 15.94 -7.96
N GLU A 44 -11.37 15.63 -6.70
CA GLU A 44 -10.48 15.97 -5.57
C GLU A 44 -9.11 15.30 -5.71
N VAL A 45 -9.09 14.02 -6.10
CA VAL A 45 -7.82 13.31 -6.35
C VAL A 45 -7.07 13.91 -7.54
N ASN A 46 -7.76 14.23 -8.66
CA ASN A 46 -7.11 14.88 -9.80
C ASN A 46 -6.61 16.27 -9.46
N ASP A 47 -7.33 17.03 -8.62
CA ASP A 47 -6.89 18.34 -8.15
C ASP A 47 -5.59 18.22 -7.34
N PHE A 48 -5.53 17.30 -6.38
CA PHE A 48 -4.31 17.01 -5.63
C PHE A 48 -3.16 16.56 -6.55
N LEU A 49 -3.42 15.66 -7.51
CA LEU A 49 -2.40 15.21 -8.46
C LEU A 49 -1.87 16.33 -9.34
N TRP A 50 -2.72 17.29 -9.72
CA TRP A 50 -2.29 18.49 -10.42
C TRP A 50 -1.42 19.40 -9.57
N GLU A 51 -1.84 19.67 -8.34
CA GLU A 51 -1.10 20.54 -7.41
C GLU A 51 0.27 19.97 -7.04
N SER A 52 0.34 18.64 -6.90
CA SER A 52 1.57 17.91 -6.54
C SER A 52 2.37 17.36 -7.73
N ARG A 53 2.04 17.73 -8.99
CA ARG A 53 2.63 17.15 -10.21
C ARG A 53 4.15 17.28 -10.35
N GLU A 54 4.73 18.28 -9.71
CA GLU A 54 6.19 18.50 -9.71
C GLU A 54 6.91 17.68 -8.63
N LEU A 55 6.15 17.03 -7.74
CA LEU A 55 6.71 16.24 -6.64
C LEU A 55 6.73 14.77 -7.01
N THR A 56 7.80 14.08 -6.63
CA THR A 56 7.94 12.63 -6.78
C THR A 56 8.62 12.02 -5.56
N GLY A 57 8.39 10.73 -5.33
CA GLY A 57 9.03 10.00 -4.24
C GLY A 57 8.61 10.49 -2.85
N THR A 58 9.55 10.61 -1.93
CA THR A 58 9.30 11.06 -0.55
C THR A 58 8.65 12.43 -0.46
N PRO A 59 9.06 13.48 -1.21
CA PRO A 59 8.35 14.75 -1.23
C PRO A 59 6.87 14.64 -1.59
N TRP A 60 6.51 13.78 -2.54
CA TRP A 60 5.12 13.54 -2.90
C TRP A 60 4.35 12.84 -1.76
N LEU A 61 4.96 11.85 -1.10
CA LEU A 61 4.35 11.18 0.05
C LEU A 61 4.10 12.15 1.22
N LYS A 62 5.03 13.07 1.48
CA LYS A 62 4.86 14.13 2.50
C LYS A 62 3.70 15.06 2.12
N ALA A 63 3.61 15.47 0.86
CA ALA A 63 2.48 16.26 0.38
C ALA A 63 1.13 15.51 0.54
N CYS A 64 1.09 14.18 0.36
CA CYS A 64 -0.10 13.38 0.65
C CYS A 64 -0.45 13.41 2.16
N VAL A 65 0.53 13.28 3.05
CA VAL A 65 0.32 13.36 4.52
C VAL A 65 -0.26 14.72 4.89
N GLU A 66 0.29 15.81 4.35
CA GLU A 66 -0.18 17.17 4.58
C GLU A 66 -1.58 17.39 4.01
N TYR A 67 -1.83 16.98 2.75
CA TYR A 67 -3.14 17.09 2.11
C TYR A 67 -4.24 16.37 2.89
N LEU A 68 -3.94 15.19 3.41
CA LEU A 68 -4.85 14.40 4.24
C LEU A 68 -4.86 14.87 5.70
N GLN A 69 -4.10 15.91 6.05
CA GLN A 69 -4.02 16.47 7.41
C GLN A 69 -3.76 15.39 8.47
N MET A 70 -2.93 14.39 8.13
CA MET A 70 -2.65 13.28 9.05
C MET A 70 -1.70 13.70 10.16
N THR A 71 -2.02 13.34 11.38
CA THR A 71 -1.08 13.37 12.52
C THR A 71 -0.57 11.96 12.75
N LEU A 72 0.75 11.79 12.77
CA LEU A 72 1.40 10.49 12.98
C LEU A 72 2.08 10.48 14.36
N GLU A 73 1.57 9.65 15.26
CA GLU A 73 2.18 9.37 16.56
C GLU A 73 3.10 8.16 16.40
N VAL A 74 4.41 8.43 16.26
CA VAL A 74 5.40 7.40 15.98
C VAL A 74 6.11 6.98 17.26
N GLU A 75 5.96 5.72 17.63
CA GLU A 75 6.65 5.06 18.73
C GLU A 75 7.76 4.16 18.18
N GLY A 76 8.90 4.09 18.86
CA GLY A 76 10.02 3.25 18.45
C GLY A 76 10.76 3.79 17.22
N ILE A 77 10.73 5.09 16.95
CA ILE A 77 11.47 5.70 15.84
C ILE A 77 12.97 5.41 15.95
N GLU A 78 13.48 5.29 17.18
CA GLU A 78 14.86 4.92 17.50
C GLU A 78 15.22 3.47 17.12
N ASN A 79 14.23 2.63 16.81
CA ASN A 79 14.42 1.28 16.31
C ASN A 79 14.71 1.23 14.81
N LEU A 80 14.53 2.35 14.09
CA LEU A 80 14.96 2.41 12.69
C LEU A 80 16.49 2.29 12.65
N PRO A 81 17.01 1.32 11.90
CA PRO A 81 18.44 1.18 11.74
C PRO A 81 19.11 2.44 11.19
N PRO A 82 20.36 2.74 11.58
CA PRO A 82 21.09 3.87 11.03
C PRO A 82 21.17 3.79 9.49
N LYS A 83 21.00 4.91 8.80
CA LYS A 83 21.04 4.96 7.34
C LYS A 83 22.43 4.66 6.77
N ASP A 84 23.47 4.93 7.56
CA ASP A 84 24.88 4.84 7.14
C ASP A 84 25.57 3.55 7.60
N ASP A 85 24.84 2.51 8.05
CA ASP A 85 25.43 1.24 8.49
C ASP A 85 25.78 0.29 7.33
N GLY A 86 25.52 0.70 6.09
CA GLY A 86 25.81 -0.05 4.87
C GLY A 86 24.93 -1.28 4.66
N ARG A 87 23.86 -1.45 5.45
CA ARG A 87 22.96 -2.59 5.41
C ARG A 87 21.61 -2.20 4.78
N LEU A 88 20.93 -3.19 4.23
CA LEU A 88 19.61 -3.02 3.67
C LEU A 88 18.58 -3.81 4.50
N TYR A 89 17.41 -3.24 4.66
CA TYR A 89 16.36 -3.75 5.54
C TYR A 89 15.07 -4.03 4.79
N THR A 90 14.28 -4.96 5.33
CA THR A 90 12.92 -5.24 4.88
C THR A 90 11.93 -4.78 5.95
N PHE A 91 11.25 -3.67 5.70
CA PHE A 91 10.18 -3.17 6.54
C PHE A 91 8.88 -3.88 6.19
N VAL A 92 8.19 -4.40 7.20
CA VAL A 92 6.92 -5.12 7.01
C VAL A 92 5.87 -4.59 7.96
N SER A 93 4.68 -4.29 7.46
CA SER A 93 3.59 -3.75 8.25
C SER A 93 2.28 -4.47 7.98
N ASN A 94 1.38 -4.43 8.98
CA ASN A 94 -0.03 -4.64 8.74
C ASN A 94 -0.57 -3.56 7.78
N HIS A 95 -1.73 -3.82 7.21
CA HIS A 95 -2.31 -2.97 6.15
C HIS A 95 -3.78 -2.63 6.48
N PRO A 96 -4.05 -1.87 7.56
CA PRO A 96 -5.41 -1.67 8.03
C PRO A 96 -6.26 -0.82 7.09
N LEU A 97 -5.68 0.18 6.45
CA LEU A 97 -6.42 1.21 5.72
C LEU A 97 -6.28 1.09 4.19
N GLY A 98 -5.26 0.39 3.71
CA GLY A 98 -5.10 0.08 2.28
C GLY A 98 -4.57 1.19 1.39
N GLY A 99 -4.26 2.36 1.93
CA GLY A 99 -3.70 3.50 1.19
C GLY A 99 -2.95 4.45 2.12
N ILE A 100 -3.64 4.95 3.14
CA ILE A 100 -3.10 5.89 4.14
C ILE A 100 -1.85 5.33 4.82
N ASP A 101 -1.90 4.09 5.26
CA ASP A 101 -0.80 3.39 5.90
C ASP A 101 0.43 3.29 4.98
N GLY A 102 0.23 3.02 3.68
CA GLY A 102 1.30 3.04 2.70
C GLY A 102 1.95 4.42 2.55
N VAL A 103 1.13 5.47 2.43
CA VAL A 103 1.59 6.85 2.33
C VAL A 103 2.36 7.28 3.58
N ALA A 104 1.79 7.04 4.76
CA ALA A 104 2.39 7.43 6.02
C ALA A 104 3.73 6.72 6.28
N LEU A 105 3.77 5.38 6.14
CA LEU A 105 4.99 4.61 6.35
C LEU A 105 6.08 4.97 5.34
N GLY A 106 5.71 5.19 4.09
CA GLY A 106 6.68 5.63 3.10
C GLY A 106 7.19 7.03 3.32
N SER A 107 6.38 7.93 3.88
CA SER A 107 6.85 9.26 4.30
C SER A 107 7.89 9.15 5.42
N ILE A 108 7.63 8.33 6.45
CA ILE A 108 8.54 8.12 7.59
C ILE A 108 9.86 7.47 7.12
N ILE A 109 9.76 6.33 6.44
CA ILE A 109 10.92 5.57 5.97
C ILE A 109 11.70 6.38 4.93
N GLY A 110 10.99 7.04 4.01
CA GLY A 110 11.60 7.85 2.98
C GLY A 110 12.34 9.07 3.54
N GLU A 111 11.84 9.68 4.61
CA GLU A 111 12.53 10.78 5.29
C GLU A 111 13.81 10.28 6.00
N HIS A 112 13.73 9.14 6.69
CA HIS A 112 14.87 8.57 7.40
C HIS A 112 15.99 8.11 6.48
N TYR A 113 15.65 7.51 5.32
CA TYR A 113 16.63 6.94 4.37
C TYR A 113 16.79 7.76 3.08
N ASP A 114 16.49 9.05 3.09
CA ASP A 114 16.66 9.96 1.94
C ASP A 114 15.98 9.44 0.66
N GLY A 115 14.84 8.78 0.78
CA GLY A 115 14.09 8.17 -0.34
C GLY A 115 14.63 6.83 -0.83
N ASN A 116 15.66 6.28 -0.16
CA ASN A 116 16.27 5.02 -0.56
C ASN A 116 15.46 3.79 -0.14
N PHE A 117 14.22 3.68 -0.60
CA PHE A 117 13.38 2.49 -0.40
C PHE A 117 12.47 2.23 -1.59
N ARG A 118 11.91 1.03 -1.67
CA ARG A 118 10.93 0.64 -2.69
C ARG A 118 9.78 -0.12 -2.07
N TYR A 119 8.58 0.11 -2.63
CA TYR A 119 7.39 -0.69 -2.33
C TYR A 119 7.24 -1.85 -3.29
N LEU A 120 6.73 -2.98 -2.81
CA LEU A 120 6.10 -3.98 -3.65
C LEU A 120 4.59 -3.68 -3.70
N VAL A 121 4.09 -3.15 -4.82
CA VAL A 121 2.73 -2.64 -4.95
C VAL A 121 1.99 -3.25 -6.14
N ASN A 122 0.65 -3.13 -6.10
CA ASN A 122 -0.18 -3.41 -7.26
C ASN A 122 0.16 -2.44 -8.42
N ASP A 123 0.18 -2.95 -9.64
CA ASP A 123 0.47 -2.20 -10.87
C ASP A 123 -0.42 -0.96 -11.08
N LEU A 124 -1.64 -0.96 -10.52
CA LEU A 124 -2.52 0.22 -10.57
C LEU A 124 -1.88 1.47 -9.97
N LEU A 125 -1.04 1.32 -8.94
CA LEU A 125 -0.37 2.44 -8.28
C LEU A 125 0.74 3.06 -9.14
N MET A 126 1.21 2.37 -10.18
CA MET A 126 2.13 2.92 -11.17
C MET A 126 1.53 4.08 -11.98
N ASN A 127 0.20 4.21 -11.98
CA ASN A 127 -0.49 5.33 -12.62
C ASN A 127 -0.47 6.61 -11.79
N LEU A 128 0.10 6.59 -10.59
CA LEU A 128 0.32 7.77 -9.76
C LEU A 128 1.75 8.29 -9.99
N PRO A 129 1.94 9.37 -10.79
CA PRO A 129 3.28 9.80 -11.21
C PRO A 129 4.22 10.10 -10.03
N GLY A 130 3.69 10.70 -8.96
CA GLY A 130 4.47 11.01 -7.77
C GLY A 130 4.95 9.78 -6.98
N LEU A 131 4.18 8.68 -7.02
CA LEU A 131 4.50 7.44 -6.31
C LEU A 131 5.34 6.46 -7.16
N ALA A 132 5.15 6.48 -8.48
CA ALA A 132 5.72 5.49 -9.40
C ALA A 132 7.23 5.24 -9.22
N PRO A 133 8.09 6.26 -8.97
CA PRO A 133 9.53 6.05 -8.78
C PRO A 133 9.90 5.18 -7.57
N LEU A 134 9.00 5.07 -6.58
CA LEU A 134 9.20 4.24 -5.40
C LEU A 134 8.62 2.83 -5.55
N CYS A 135 7.96 2.52 -6.67
CA CYS A 135 7.20 1.29 -6.81
C CYS A 135 7.92 0.22 -7.62
N ILE A 136 7.87 -1.01 -7.13
CA ILE A 136 8.13 -2.22 -7.89
C ILE A 136 6.75 -2.85 -8.15
N PRO A 137 6.25 -2.86 -9.40
CA PRO A 137 4.91 -3.30 -9.71
C PRO A 137 4.77 -4.82 -9.54
N ILE A 138 3.72 -5.23 -8.83
CA ILE A 138 3.32 -6.63 -8.71
C ILE A 138 2.08 -6.84 -9.57
N ASN A 139 2.23 -7.51 -10.70
CA ASN A 139 1.08 -7.87 -11.51
C ASN A 139 0.70 -9.34 -11.27
N LYS A 140 -0.53 -9.57 -10.80
CA LYS A 140 -1.05 -10.93 -10.52
C LYS A 140 -1.81 -11.54 -11.69
N THR A 141 -1.98 -10.80 -12.79
CA THR A 141 -2.80 -11.21 -13.93
C THR A 141 -2.09 -10.99 -15.26
N GLY A 142 -2.21 -11.94 -16.19
CA GLY A 142 -1.68 -11.85 -17.54
C GLY A 142 -0.22 -12.32 -17.73
N LYS A 143 0.42 -11.91 -18.85
CA LYS A 143 1.81 -12.30 -19.19
C LYS A 143 2.84 -11.83 -18.14
N GLN A 144 2.61 -10.66 -17.54
CA GLN A 144 3.48 -10.10 -16.51
C GLN A 144 3.47 -10.87 -15.18
N SER A 145 2.46 -11.74 -14.95
CA SER A 145 2.46 -12.61 -13.75
C SER A 145 3.61 -13.63 -13.75
N ARG A 146 4.20 -13.91 -14.91
CA ARG A 146 5.38 -14.79 -15.03
C ARG A 146 6.67 -14.11 -14.60
N ASP A 147 6.73 -12.79 -14.77
CA ASP A 147 7.92 -11.99 -14.45
C ASP A 147 7.94 -11.54 -12.97
N PHE A 148 6.82 -11.76 -12.25
CA PHE A 148 6.68 -11.37 -10.84
C PHE A 148 7.81 -11.87 -9.94
N PRO A 149 8.23 -13.16 -9.97
CA PRO A 149 9.34 -13.62 -9.14
C PRO A 149 10.65 -12.90 -9.44
N ALA A 150 10.94 -12.65 -10.73
CA ALA A 150 12.15 -11.94 -11.15
C ALA A 150 12.13 -10.47 -10.70
N MET A 151 10.99 -9.80 -10.76
CA MET A 151 10.86 -8.41 -10.30
C MET A 151 11.04 -8.28 -8.79
N VAL A 152 10.45 -9.21 -8.02
CA VAL A 152 10.67 -9.26 -6.56
C VAL A 152 12.14 -9.51 -6.25
N GLU A 153 12.76 -10.46 -6.94
CA GLU A 153 14.17 -10.77 -6.78
C GLU A 153 15.06 -9.58 -7.11
N ALA A 154 14.81 -8.91 -8.23
CA ALA A 154 15.52 -7.68 -8.61
C ALA A 154 15.39 -6.59 -7.55
N GLY A 155 14.21 -6.43 -6.95
CA GLY A 155 13.97 -5.49 -5.85
C GLY A 155 14.80 -5.82 -4.62
N PHE A 156 14.87 -7.10 -4.21
CA PHE A 156 15.65 -7.52 -3.05
C PHE A 156 17.16 -7.50 -3.31
N ASN A 157 17.60 -7.62 -4.56
CA ASN A 157 18.99 -7.52 -4.96
C ASN A 157 19.44 -6.10 -5.32
N SER A 158 18.53 -5.11 -5.22
CA SER A 158 18.86 -3.71 -5.41
C SER A 158 19.51 -3.10 -4.17
N ASP A 159 20.00 -1.87 -4.31
CA ASP A 159 20.59 -1.06 -3.24
C ASP A 159 19.53 -0.25 -2.44
N HIS A 160 18.26 -0.67 -2.50
CA HIS A 160 17.16 -0.02 -1.80
C HIS A 160 16.60 -0.88 -0.68
N HIS A 161 16.16 -0.24 0.40
CA HIS A 161 15.32 -0.89 1.42
C HIS A 161 13.99 -1.33 0.81
N MET A 162 13.35 -2.34 1.39
CA MET A 162 12.05 -2.83 0.93
C MET A 162 10.96 -2.52 1.95
N LEU A 163 9.86 -1.91 1.51
CA LEU A 163 8.64 -1.74 2.32
C LEU A 163 7.53 -2.61 1.75
N MET A 164 6.98 -3.48 2.59
CA MET A 164 6.02 -4.49 2.18
C MET A 164 4.82 -4.58 3.12
N PHE A 165 3.68 -4.92 2.53
CA PHE A 165 2.46 -5.31 3.24
C PHE A 165 2.17 -6.78 2.95
N PRO A 166 2.68 -7.72 3.78
CA PRO A 166 2.72 -9.14 3.41
C PRO A 166 1.36 -9.81 3.25
N ALA A 167 0.30 -9.25 3.84
CA ALA A 167 -1.08 -9.69 3.63
C ALA A 167 -1.54 -9.51 2.17
N GLY A 168 -0.99 -8.52 1.45
CA GLY A 168 -1.27 -8.21 0.05
C GLY A 168 -2.66 -7.65 -0.22
N LEU A 169 -3.46 -7.45 0.82
CA LEU A 169 -4.75 -6.76 0.85
C LEU A 169 -4.87 -6.07 2.20
N CYS A 170 -5.66 -4.98 2.27
CA CYS A 170 -5.95 -4.36 3.55
C CYS A 170 -6.72 -5.31 4.48
N SER A 171 -6.62 -5.03 5.79
CA SER A 171 -7.24 -5.83 6.86
C SER A 171 -8.72 -6.13 6.60
N ARG A 172 -9.20 -7.22 7.14
CA ARG A 172 -10.57 -7.70 6.99
C ARG A 172 -11.20 -7.96 8.35
N LYS A 173 -12.52 -7.81 8.41
CA LYS A 173 -13.31 -8.19 9.58
C LYS A 173 -13.62 -9.68 9.51
N GLY A 174 -13.13 -10.42 10.49
CA GLY A 174 -13.36 -11.85 10.66
C GLY A 174 -14.80 -12.18 11.09
N SER A 175 -15.12 -13.46 11.14
CA SER A 175 -16.41 -13.95 11.66
C SER A 175 -16.56 -13.74 13.16
N ASP A 176 -15.46 -13.60 13.88
CA ASP A 176 -15.36 -13.26 15.29
C ASP A 176 -15.52 -11.74 15.57
N GLY A 177 -15.68 -10.95 14.52
CA GLY A 177 -15.80 -9.49 14.61
C GLY A 177 -14.45 -8.77 14.70
N GLN A 178 -13.32 -9.48 14.82
CA GLN A 178 -12.01 -8.85 14.88
C GLN A 178 -11.55 -8.37 13.51
N ILE A 179 -10.87 -7.23 13.51
CA ILE A 179 -10.29 -6.63 12.28
C ILE A 179 -8.79 -6.87 12.33
N CYS A 180 -8.32 -7.66 11.40
CA CYS A 180 -6.90 -7.95 11.27
C CYS A 180 -6.53 -8.28 9.82
N ASP A 181 -5.24 -8.28 9.53
CA ASP A 181 -4.72 -8.74 8.25
C ASP A 181 -5.06 -10.22 8.01
N LEU A 182 -5.19 -10.55 6.74
CA LEU A 182 -5.14 -11.92 6.29
C LEU A 182 -3.78 -12.56 6.64
N GLU A 183 -3.64 -13.84 6.37
CA GLU A 183 -2.36 -14.55 6.53
C GLU A 183 -1.23 -13.82 5.77
N TRP A 184 -0.12 -13.55 6.48
CA TRP A 184 1.05 -12.94 5.86
C TRP A 184 1.79 -13.95 4.98
N LYS A 185 2.10 -13.54 3.76
CA LYS A 185 2.79 -14.37 2.78
C LYS A 185 4.27 -14.48 3.10
N LYS A 186 4.82 -15.67 2.90
CA LYS A 186 6.21 -16.00 3.22
C LYS A 186 7.26 -15.28 2.36
N THR A 187 6.89 -14.59 1.30
CA THR A 187 7.82 -14.01 0.31
C THR A 187 8.87 -13.11 0.95
N PHE A 188 8.46 -12.24 1.90
CA PHE A 188 9.40 -11.34 2.58
C PHE A 188 10.42 -12.11 3.43
N ILE A 189 10.03 -13.20 4.10
CA ILE A 189 10.95 -14.07 4.86
C ILE A 189 11.98 -14.69 3.93
N THR A 190 11.49 -15.39 2.89
CA THR A 190 12.38 -16.09 1.95
C THR A 190 13.38 -15.14 1.31
N LYS A 191 12.90 -14.00 0.81
CA LYS A 191 13.75 -13.02 0.14
C LYS A 191 14.66 -12.25 1.09
N SER A 192 14.24 -11.98 2.33
CA SER A 192 15.11 -11.35 3.33
C SER A 192 16.28 -12.27 3.73
N VAL A 193 16.02 -13.58 3.87
CA VAL A 193 17.09 -14.56 4.13
C VAL A 193 18.04 -14.66 2.94
N GLU A 194 17.53 -14.77 1.70
CA GLU A 194 18.34 -14.84 0.48
C GLU A 194 19.23 -13.62 0.29
N ALA A 195 18.68 -12.41 0.58
CA ALA A 195 19.38 -11.13 0.43
C ALA A 195 20.08 -10.64 1.71
N GLN A 196 20.09 -11.45 2.79
CA GLN A 196 20.69 -11.13 4.10
C GLN A 196 20.20 -9.79 4.68
N ARG A 197 18.89 -9.53 4.58
CA ARG A 197 18.24 -8.32 5.09
C ARG A 197 17.51 -8.61 6.41
N ASP A 198 17.79 -7.84 7.44
CA ASP A 198 17.01 -7.92 8.67
C ASP A 198 15.60 -7.39 8.42
N VAL A 199 14.63 -7.94 9.16
CA VAL A 199 13.22 -7.59 9.02
C VAL A 199 12.81 -6.66 10.15
N VAL A 200 12.26 -5.49 9.81
CA VAL A 200 11.74 -4.53 10.79
C VAL A 200 10.21 -4.60 10.79
N PRO A 201 9.60 -5.15 11.85
CA PRO A 201 8.16 -5.22 11.97
C PRO A 201 7.60 -3.85 12.37
N ILE A 202 6.50 -3.44 11.75
CA ILE A 202 5.81 -2.18 12.05
C ILE A 202 4.33 -2.49 12.26
N HIS A 203 3.72 -1.83 13.23
CA HIS A 203 2.28 -1.81 13.40
C HIS A 203 1.72 -0.43 13.07
N PHE A 204 0.74 -0.39 12.19
CA PHE A 204 -0.02 0.81 11.86
C PHE A 204 -1.42 0.71 12.47
N GLY A 205 -1.79 1.72 13.27
CA GLY A 205 -3.10 1.79 13.92
C GLY A 205 -4.19 2.29 12.96
N GLY A 206 -5.42 1.99 13.29
CA GLY A 206 -6.60 2.45 12.54
C GLY A 206 -7.40 1.31 11.90
N GLN A 207 -8.55 1.69 11.38
CA GLN A 207 -9.46 0.76 10.69
C GLN A 207 -10.37 1.51 9.72
N ASN A 208 -10.82 0.81 8.69
CA ASN A 208 -11.83 1.30 7.77
C ASN A 208 -13.23 1.25 8.40
N SER A 209 -14.22 1.82 7.73
CA SER A 209 -15.59 1.83 8.23
C SER A 209 -16.23 0.43 8.18
N GLU A 210 -17.23 0.22 9.05
CA GLU A 210 -18.06 -0.99 9.01
C GLU A 210 -18.68 -1.24 7.63
N LYS A 211 -19.06 -0.16 6.92
CA LYS A 211 -19.56 -0.24 5.55
C LYS A 211 -18.54 -0.90 4.61
N PHE A 212 -17.27 -0.51 4.71
CA PHE A 212 -16.20 -1.10 3.90
C PHE A 212 -16.06 -2.60 4.17
N TYR A 213 -16.02 -3.02 5.44
CA TYR A 213 -15.88 -4.43 5.79
C TYR A 213 -17.09 -5.25 5.35
N ASN A 214 -18.31 -4.71 5.49
CA ASN A 214 -19.52 -5.37 5.04
C ASN A 214 -19.52 -5.59 3.52
N ILE A 215 -19.12 -4.57 2.74
CA ILE A 215 -18.98 -4.70 1.28
C ILE A 215 -17.91 -5.74 0.94
N ALA A 216 -16.75 -5.71 1.59
CA ALA A 216 -15.68 -6.68 1.35
C ALA A 216 -16.11 -8.12 1.64
N ASN A 217 -16.81 -8.34 2.75
CA ASN A 217 -17.35 -9.64 3.13
C ASN A 217 -18.44 -10.12 2.16
N TRP A 218 -19.31 -9.22 1.69
CA TRP A 218 -20.33 -9.51 0.71
C TRP A 218 -19.71 -9.91 -0.65
N CYS A 219 -18.70 -9.16 -1.11
CA CYS A 219 -17.95 -9.49 -2.33
C CYS A 219 -17.30 -10.89 -2.23
N LYS A 220 -16.72 -11.23 -1.07
CA LYS A 220 -16.15 -12.56 -0.81
C LYS A 220 -17.23 -13.65 -0.88
N ARG A 221 -18.39 -13.42 -0.25
CA ARG A 221 -19.52 -14.37 -0.20
C ARG A 221 -20.08 -14.69 -1.59
N LEU A 222 -20.15 -13.66 -2.45
CA LEU A 222 -20.62 -13.80 -3.82
C LEU A 222 -19.53 -14.23 -4.80
N ASN A 223 -18.32 -14.50 -4.32
CA ASN A 223 -17.16 -14.89 -5.14
C ASN A 223 -16.93 -13.95 -6.34
N LEU A 224 -17.10 -12.64 -6.11
CA LEU A 224 -16.91 -11.65 -7.16
C LEU A 224 -15.43 -11.60 -7.58
N LYS A 225 -15.16 -11.80 -8.88
CA LYS A 225 -13.81 -11.74 -9.45
C LYS A 225 -13.16 -10.38 -9.33
N PHE A 226 -13.95 -9.31 -9.29
CA PHE A 226 -13.50 -7.95 -9.10
C PHE A 226 -13.70 -7.53 -7.65
N ASN A 227 -12.63 -7.07 -7.00
CA ASN A 227 -12.71 -6.59 -5.62
C ASN A 227 -13.31 -5.18 -5.59
N VAL A 228 -14.65 -5.11 -5.63
CA VAL A 228 -15.40 -3.84 -5.59
C VAL A 228 -15.04 -3.01 -4.36
N ALA A 229 -14.68 -3.66 -3.23
CA ALA A 229 -14.27 -2.96 -2.03
C ALA A 229 -13.05 -2.04 -2.24
N MET A 230 -12.17 -2.36 -3.21
CA MET A 230 -11.02 -1.49 -3.53
C MET A 230 -11.45 -0.11 -4.05
N LEU A 231 -12.61 0.00 -4.72
CA LEU A 231 -13.12 1.31 -5.17
C LEU A 231 -13.50 2.21 -4.00
N PHE A 232 -13.85 1.62 -2.86
CA PHE A 232 -14.20 2.37 -1.66
C PHE A 232 -13.00 2.76 -0.81
N LEU A 233 -11.78 2.29 -1.12
CA LEU A 233 -10.59 2.66 -0.35
C LEU A 233 -10.29 4.16 -0.44
N VAL A 234 -10.59 4.79 -1.57
CA VAL A 234 -10.44 6.25 -1.72
C VAL A 234 -11.46 6.98 -0.84
N ASP A 235 -12.73 6.54 -0.82
CA ASP A 235 -13.76 7.08 0.08
C ASP A 235 -13.37 6.89 1.56
N GLU A 236 -12.81 5.74 1.92
CA GLU A 236 -12.29 5.50 3.27
C GLU A 236 -11.10 6.42 3.60
N MET A 237 -10.21 6.71 2.64
CA MET A 237 -9.12 7.64 2.81
C MET A 237 -9.63 9.05 3.15
N TYR A 238 -10.62 9.56 2.41
CA TYR A 238 -11.22 10.86 2.69
C TYR A 238 -11.99 10.92 4.02
N LYS A 239 -12.58 9.82 4.48
CA LYS A 239 -13.19 9.72 5.82
C LYS A 239 -12.17 9.79 6.95
N ASN A 240 -10.91 9.60 6.64
CA ASN A 240 -9.81 9.60 7.59
C ASN A 240 -8.99 10.90 7.56
N VAL A 241 -9.38 11.92 6.76
CA VAL A 241 -8.76 13.24 6.75
C VAL A 241 -8.81 13.86 8.16
N GLY A 242 -7.71 14.46 8.60
CA GLY A 242 -7.58 15.12 9.90
C GLY A 242 -7.44 14.18 11.09
N LYS A 243 -7.28 12.87 10.87
CA LYS A 243 -7.12 11.89 11.96
C LYS A 243 -5.68 11.69 12.38
N THR A 244 -5.55 11.25 13.62
CA THR A 244 -4.29 10.81 14.23
C THR A 244 -4.16 9.30 14.09
N PHE A 245 -2.96 8.85 13.70
CA PHE A 245 -2.62 7.43 13.56
C PHE A 245 -1.39 7.09 14.38
N ARG A 246 -1.49 6.04 15.19
CA ARG A 246 -0.37 5.46 15.89
C ARG A 246 0.44 4.59 14.94
N VAL A 247 1.76 4.78 14.93
CA VAL A 247 2.72 3.96 14.20
C VAL A 247 3.74 3.43 15.19
N ALA A 248 3.82 2.12 15.36
CA ALA A 248 4.80 1.52 16.27
C ALA A 248 5.83 0.73 15.46
N ILE A 249 7.12 1.08 15.63
CA ILE A 249 8.25 0.48 14.92
C ILE A 249 8.97 -0.46 15.89
N GLY A 250 9.03 -1.74 15.54
CA GLY A 250 9.72 -2.76 16.31
C GLY A 250 11.22 -2.80 16.05
N LYS A 251 11.94 -3.50 16.90
CA LYS A 251 13.37 -3.73 16.71
C LYS A 251 13.62 -4.61 15.49
N PRO A 252 14.72 -4.38 14.73
CA PRO A 252 15.12 -5.25 13.64
C PRO A 252 15.29 -6.70 14.10
N ILE A 253 14.71 -7.61 13.36
CA ILE A 253 14.84 -9.06 13.56
C ILE A 253 15.96 -9.53 12.63
N PRO A 254 17.09 -10.03 13.13
CA PRO A 254 18.18 -10.53 12.31
C PRO A 254 17.69 -11.62 11.34
N TRP A 255 18.09 -11.57 10.09
CA TRP A 255 17.69 -12.55 9.07
C TRP A 255 18.08 -13.99 9.45
N GLN A 256 19.14 -14.18 10.22
CA GLN A 256 19.60 -15.48 10.74
C GLN A 256 18.58 -16.13 11.72
N THR A 257 17.68 -15.32 12.28
CA THR A 257 16.59 -15.82 13.14
C THR A 257 15.65 -16.76 12.37
N PHE A 258 15.53 -16.57 11.07
CA PHE A 258 14.64 -17.34 10.20
C PHE A 258 15.29 -18.65 9.73
N ASP A 259 15.59 -19.51 10.69
CA ASP A 259 16.25 -20.79 10.48
C ASP A 259 15.27 -21.92 10.07
N LYS A 260 15.79 -23.15 10.07
CA LYS A 260 15.00 -24.35 9.69
C LYS A 260 14.05 -24.86 10.80
N SER A 261 14.00 -24.22 11.98
CA SER A 261 13.11 -24.62 13.08
C SER A 261 11.62 -24.41 12.77
N LYS A 262 11.34 -23.49 11.82
CA LYS A 262 10.00 -23.22 11.29
C LYS A 262 10.05 -23.10 9.77
N SER A 263 8.91 -23.41 9.16
CA SER A 263 8.75 -23.09 7.71
C SER A 263 8.71 -21.58 7.49
N PRO A 264 9.07 -21.08 6.30
CA PRO A 264 8.95 -19.64 5.98
C PRO A 264 7.54 -19.08 6.18
N ALA A 265 6.49 -19.88 6.01
CA ALA A 265 5.11 -19.48 6.28
C ALA A 265 4.86 -19.30 7.77
N GLN A 266 5.36 -20.22 8.62
CA GLN A 266 5.26 -20.10 10.08
C GLN A 266 6.05 -18.89 10.60
N TRP A 267 7.25 -18.63 10.05
CA TRP A 267 8.01 -17.44 10.37
C TRP A 267 7.25 -16.15 9.98
N ALA A 268 6.57 -16.12 8.83
CA ALA A 268 5.77 -14.98 8.42
C ALA A 268 4.64 -14.68 9.41
N GLN A 269 3.95 -15.72 9.95
CA GLN A 269 2.93 -15.52 10.96
C GLN A 269 3.53 -15.10 12.31
N TRP A 270 4.70 -15.61 12.67
CA TRP A 270 5.40 -15.18 13.87
C TRP A 270 5.78 -13.69 13.78
N VAL A 271 6.34 -13.21 12.66
CA VAL A 271 6.62 -11.77 12.45
C VAL A 271 5.34 -10.94 12.49
N LYS A 272 4.23 -11.45 11.90
CA LYS A 272 2.91 -10.81 12.04
C LYS A 272 2.54 -10.61 13.50
N GLN A 273 2.70 -11.64 14.33
CA GLN A 273 2.42 -11.55 15.77
C GLN A 273 3.33 -10.52 16.45
N GLN A 274 4.63 -10.46 16.09
CA GLN A 274 5.54 -9.42 16.61
C GLN A 274 5.03 -8.02 16.25
N ALA A 275 4.62 -7.78 15.00
CA ALA A 275 4.06 -6.49 14.59
C ALA A 275 2.79 -6.14 15.36
N TYR A 276 1.87 -7.08 15.55
CA TYR A 276 0.61 -6.85 16.29
C TYR A 276 0.79 -6.74 17.82
N SER A 277 1.96 -7.07 18.35
CA SER A 277 2.28 -6.90 19.79
C SER A 277 2.95 -5.57 20.13
N LEU A 278 3.24 -4.76 19.11
CA LEU A 278 3.74 -3.40 19.29
C LEU A 278 2.57 -2.46 19.68
#